data_3340ca029d688420c93b22649cc7078d
#
_entry.id   3340ca029d688420c93b22649cc7078d
#
_cell.length_a   1.000
_cell.length_b   1.000
_cell.length_c   1.000
_cell.angle_alpha   90.00
_cell.angle_beta   90.00
_cell.angle_gamma   90.00
#
_symmetry.space_group_name_H-M   'P 1'
#
loop_
_entity.id
_entity.type
_entity.pdbx_description
1 polymer ?
#
loop_
_entity_poly.entity_id
_entity_poly.type
_entity_poly.pdbx_seq_one_letter_code
_entity_poly.pdbx_strand_id
1 'polypeptide(L)'
;IENNAATTATTDRTGRGTNTPATIFVRGAQPIIVGNDFRDNAGAVVSINTNSLIERVIADPGRSTGEISRYADYDANYGPLVRNNRLTYASGLGATVGMVVRAEEITTETVWDDTDIVHVLTSEIVVQNFNAATGIRLQSDANASLVVKLSGANAGITAAGYALEIDDRIGGTVHIVGAPGYPVVMTSLTDDTVGASIDASGFPVTDTNGDGASVGSAGQWRGLKFLPLSNDRNVEILNEAELPVTT
;
A
#
# COMPACT_ATOMS: atom_id res chain seq x y z
N ILE A 1 -6.17 15.86 14.05
CA ILE A 1 -5.46 14.82 14.84
C ILE A 1 -4.04 15.31 15.05
N GLU A 2 -3.65 15.58 16.26
CA GLU A 2 -2.35 16.16 16.57
C GLU A 2 -1.76 15.65 17.88
N ASN A 3 -0.42 15.69 17.99
CA ASN A 3 0.33 15.37 19.20
C ASN A 3 0.06 13.98 19.78
N ASN A 4 -0.26 13.01 18.93
CA ASN A 4 -0.50 11.65 19.36
C ASN A 4 0.82 10.95 19.70
N ALA A 5 0.84 10.20 20.79
CA ALA A 5 2.01 9.43 21.24
C ALA A 5 2.26 8.13 20.47
N ALA A 6 1.52 7.84 19.44
CA ALA A 6 1.51 6.59 18.69
C ALA A 6 1.36 5.32 19.57
N THR A 7 0.32 4.56 19.35
CA THR A 7 0.12 3.30 20.07
C THR A 7 1.00 2.19 19.49
N THR A 8 1.81 1.58 20.34
CA THR A 8 2.39 0.27 20.05
C THR A 8 1.43 -0.80 20.55
N ALA A 9 0.89 -1.60 19.65
CA ALA A 9 0.17 -2.78 20.09
C ALA A 9 1.19 -3.76 20.69
N THR A 10 1.04 -4.06 21.97
CA THR A 10 1.98 -4.86 22.76
C THR A 10 1.78 -6.37 22.59
N THR A 11 0.75 -6.82 21.90
CA THR A 11 0.46 -8.23 21.68
C THR A 11 0.79 -8.62 20.25
N ASP A 12 1.99 -9.11 20.06
CA ASP A 12 2.33 -9.88 18.87
C ASP A 12 1.65 -11.25 18.96
N ARG A 13 0.70 -11.51 18.08
CA ARG A 13 0.23 -12.85 17.83
C ARG A 13 1.16 -13.46 16.78
N THR A 14 1.91 -14.45 17.16
CA THR A 14 2.80 -15.22 16.28
C THR A 14 2.15 -15.47 14.91
N GLY A 15 2.82 -15.03 13.84
CA GLY A 15 2.35 -15.19 12.47
C GLY A 15 1.45 -14.06 11.92
N ARG A 16 1.29 -12.94 12.63
CA ARG A 16 0.44 -11.83 12.19
C ARG A 16 1.19 -10.50 12.15
N GLY A 17 2.28 -10.42 11.43
CA GLY A 17 3.00 -9.19 11.13
C GLY A 17 3.33 -8.31 12.35
N THR A 18 4.43 -7.63 12.30
CA THR A 18 4.86 -6.67 13.33
C THR A 18 3.95 -5.46 13.38
N ASN A 19 3.54 -5.07 14.58
CA ASN A 19 2.82 -3.83 14.78
C ASN A 19 3.81 -2.65 14.67
N THR A 20 3.49 -1.70 13.81
CA THR A 20 4.25 -0.45 13.70
C THR A 20 3.49 0.66 14.43
N PRO A 21 4.15 1.44 15.29
CA PRO A 21 3.51 2.59 15.94
C PRO A 21 2.92 3.54 14.89
N ALA A 22 1.67 3.96 15.10
CA ALA A 22 1.00 4.85 14.18
C ALA A 22 -0.10 5.66 14.87
N THR A 23 -0.46 6.78 14.26
CA THR A 23 -1.64 7.54 14.66
C THR A 23 -2.92 6.75 14.38
N ILE A 24 -2.98 6.11 13.22
CA ILE A 24 -4.07 5.19 12.84
C ILE A 24 -3.49 3.83 12.52
N PHE A 25 -3.92 2.82 13.26
CA PHE A 25 -3.50 1.43 13.06
C PHE A 25 -4.64 0.62 12.45
N VAL A 26 -4.39 0.02 11.29
CA VAL A 26 -5.37 -0.76 10.51
C VAL A 26 -4.92 -2.22 10.42
N ARG A 27 -5.82 -3.14 10.70
CA ARG A 27 -5.61 -4.58 10.52
C ARG A 27 -6.91 -5.25 10.09
N GLY A 28 -6.97 -5.74 8.86
CA GLY A 28 -8.13 -6.43 8.31
C GLY A 28 -9.39 -5.54 8.23
N ALA A 29 -9.22 -4.23 8.06
CA ALA A 29 -10.30 -3.26 8.03
C ALA A 29 -10.08 -2.26 6.88
N GLN A 30 -11.16 -1.63 6.46
CA GLN A 30 -11.17 -0.64 5.38
C GLN A 30 -11.77 0.68 5.90
N PRO A 31 -11.01 1.47 6.66
CA PRO A 31 -11.49 2.74 7.18
C PRO A 31 -11.59 3.80 6.09
N ILE A 32 -12.44 4.79 6.33
CA ILE A 32 -12.52 6.02 5.55
C ILE A 32 -11.79 7.12 6.33
N ILE A 33 -10.73 7.66 5.75
CA ILE A 33 -9.86 8.67 6.35
C ILE A 33 -9.75 9.82 5.35
N VAL A 34 -10.70 10.74 5.38
CA VAL A 34 -10.85 11.81 4.37
C VAL A 34 -10.91 13.17 5.01
N GLY A 35 -10.17 14.15 4.46
CA GLY A 35 -10.25 15.54 4.82
C GLY A 35 -9.76 15.88 6.23
N ASN A 36 -8.83 15.10 6.77
CA ASN A 36 -8.26 15.33 8.09
C ASN A 36 -6.97 16.14 8.00
N ASP A 37 -6.62 16.78 9.08
CA ASP A 37 -5.35 17.47 9.29
C ASP A 37 -4.57 16.71 10.39
N PHE A 38 -3.43 16.14 10.02
CA PHE A 38 -2.53 15.43 10.93
C PHE A 38 -1.33 16.31 11.22
N ARG A 39 -1.05 16.53 12.50
CA ARG A 39 0.05 17.41 12.94
C ARG A 39 0.89 16.75 14.00
N ASP A 40 2.18 16.74 13.79
CA ASP A 40 3.22 16.40 14.78
C ASP A 40 2.91 15.15 15.61
N ASN A 41 2.36 14.12 14.98
CA ASN A 41 2.10 12.85 15.63
C ASN A 41 3.38 11.99 15.63
N ALA A 42 3.57 11.19 16.65
CA ALA A 42 4.66 10.22 16.68
C ALA A 42 4.35 9.00 15.81
N GLY A 43 5.37 8.39 15.25
CA GLY A 43 5.26 7.20 14.40
C GLY A 43 4.69 7.49 13.01
N ALA A 44 4.04 6.50 12.41
CA ALA A 44 3.41 6.64 11.11
C ALA A 44 2.07 7.38 11.19
N VAL A 45 1.67 8.06 10.12
CA VAL A 45 0.30 8.61 10.01
C VAL A 45 -0.70 7.46 10.00
N VAL A 46 -0.49 6.49 9.12
CA VAL A 46 -1.27 5.26 9.05
C VAL A 46 -0.31 4.07 9.06
N SER A 47 -0.65 3.02 9.77
CA SER A 47 0.00 1.72 9.65
C SER A 47 -1.03 0.68 9.27
N ILE A 48 -0.83 0.02 8.14
CA ILE A 48 -1.78 -0.90 7.53
C ILE A 48 -1.09 -2.21 7.13
N ASN A 49 -1.78 -3.34 7.26
CA ASN A 49 -1.27 -4.59 6.70
C ASN A 49 -1.63 -4.71 5.21
N THR A 50 -0.76 -5.35 4.44
CA THR A 50 -0.90 -5.45 2.99
C THR A 50 -2.24 -6.01 2.56
N ASN A 51 -2.72 -7.06 3.21
CA ASN A 51 -4.01 -7.68 2.88
C ASN A 51 -5.24 -6.83 3.26
N SER A 52 -5.08 -5.66 3.87
CA SER A 52 -6.17 -4.69 4.05
C SER A 52 -6.34 -3.74 2.87
N LEU A 53 -5.35 -3.65 1.99
CA LEU A 53 -5.40 -2.85 0.76
C LEU A 53 -6.11 -3.65 -0.35
N ILE A 54 -7.30 -4.14 -0.08
CA ILE A 54 -8.09 -4.97 -0.97
C ILE A 54 -9.43 -4.33 -1.31
N GLU A 55 -9.84 -4.50 -2.54
CA GLU A 55 -11.18 -4.22 -3.06
C GLU A 55 -11.75 -2.80 -2.87
N ARG A 56 -12.83 -2.56 -3.55
CA ARG A 56 -13.60 -1.33 -3.48
C ARG A 56 -14.12 -1.09 -2.09
N VAL A 57 -14.11 0.15 -1.66
CA VAL A 57 -14.95 0.58 -0.55
C VAL A 57 -16.39 0.22 -0.86
N ILE A 58 -16.93 -0.77 -0.17
CA ILE A 58 -18.33 -1.15 -0.31
C ILE A 58 -19.14 -0.04 0.32
N ALA A 59 -19.97 0.63 -0.46
CA ALA A 59 -20.96 1.56 0.06
C ALA A 59 -21.86 0.80 1.05
N ASP A 60 -21.81 1.18 2.32
CA ASP A 60 -22.69 0.64 3.35
C ASP A 60 -23.76 1.68 3.67
N PRO A 61 -24.96 1.55 3.10
CA PRO A 61 -25.98 2.59 3.15
C PRO A 61 -26.70 2.71 4.47
N GLY A 62 -26.30 2.08 5.53
CA GLY A 62 -27.21 2.13 6.66
C GLY A 62 -26.71 1.72 8.01
N ARG A 63 -25.42 1.69 8.23
CA ARG A 63 -24.89 1.41 9.57
C ARG A 63 -24.71 2.69 10.39
N SER A 64 -24.17 2.56 11.54
CA SER A 64 -24.16 3.60 12.60
C SER A 64 -23.57 4.97 12.20
N THR A 65 -22.87 5.07 11.08
CA THR A 65 -22.19 6.29 10.64
C THR A 65 -22.88 7.01 9.47
N GLY A 66 -24.02 6.47 8.97
CA GLY A 66 -24.75 7.03 7.86
C GLY A 66 -24.16 6.71 6.49
N GLU A 67 -24.68 7.37 5.46
CA GLU A 67 -24.25 7.13 4.09
C GLU A 67 -22.81 7.56 3.85
N ILE A 68 -22.01 6.64 3.33
CA ILE A 68 -20.66 6.90 2.83
C ILE A 68 -20.61 6.94 1.30
N SER A 69 -21.74 6.78 0.62
CA SER A 69 -21.84 6.78 -0.84
C SER A 69 -21.18 8.00 -1.50
N ARG A 70 -21.30 9.16 -0.89
CA ARG A 70 -20.64 10.39 -1.36
C ARG A 70 -19.11 10.33 -1.36
N TYR A 71 -18.52 9.37 -0.67
CA TYR A 71 -17.06 9.15 -0.66
C TYR A 71 -16.64 8.05 -1.63
N ALA A 72 -17.57 7.24 -2.11
CA ALA A 72 -17.31 6.22 -3.12
C ALA A 72 -17.07 6.81 -4.53
N ASP A 73 -17.39 8.10 -4.71
CA ASP A 73 -17.12 8.85 -5.94
C ASP A 73 -15.65 9.31 -6.05
N TYR A 74 -14.83 9.07 -5.04
CA TYR A 74 -13.39 9.20 -5.19
C TYR A 74 -12.89 8.03 -6.02
N ASP A 75 -12.56 8.32 -7.27
CA ASP A 75 -12.26 7.41 -8.37
C ASP A 75 -11.49 6.15 -7.99
N ALA A 76 -12.03 5.00 -8.41
CA ALA A 76 -11.32 3.73 -8.42
C ALA A 76 -10.43 3.45 -7.20
N ASN A 77 -10.74 4.05 -6.05
CA ASN A 77 -10.01 3.84 -4.82
C ASN A 77 -10.39 2.50 -4.22
N TYR A 78 -9.42 1.62 -4.12
CA TYR A 78 -9.58 0.27 -3.61
C TYR A 78 -9.08 0.19 -2.16
N GLY A 79 -9.79 -0.58 -1.32
CA GLY A 79 -9.42 -0.75 0.07
C GLY A 79 -9.82 0.42 0.96
N PRO A 80 -9.00 0.75 1.97
CA PRO A 80 -9.20 1.94 2.78
C PRO A 80 -9.19 3.19 1.92
N LEU A 81 -10.14 4.07 2.14
CA LEU A 81 -10.20 5.35 1.44
C LEU A 81 -9.38 6.38 2.22
N VAL A 82 -8.20 6.71 1.74
CA VAL A 82 -7.32 7.71 2.35
C VAL A 82 -7.15 8.85 1.36
N ARG A 83 -7.92 9.94 1.53
CA ARG A 83 -7.98 11.04 0.55
C ARG A 83 -8.09 12.41 1.21
N ASN A 84 -7.51 13.41 0.54
CA ASN A 84 -7.59 14.82 0.90
C ASN A 84 -7.13 15.13 2.33
N ASN A 85 -6.24 14.33 2.88
CA ASN A 85 -5.66 14.58 4.18
C ASN A 85 -4.46 15.53 4.05
N ARG A 86 -4.23 16.33 5.08
CA ARG A 86 -3.08 17.23 5.18
C ARG A 86 -2.14 16.72 6.25
N LEU A 87 -0.84 16.73 5.94
CA LEU A 87 0.20 16.18 6.80
C LEU A 87 1.20 17.29 7.14
N THR A 88 1.13 17.82 8.35
CA THR A 88 2.01 18.89 8.82
C THR A 88 2.89 18.37 9.95
N TYR A 89 4.17 18.19 9.68
CA TYR A 89 5.12 17.60 10.62
C TYR A 89 6.37 18.46 10.69
N ALA A 90 6.82 18.75 11.90
CA ALA A 90 8.10 19.39 12.11
C ALA A 90 9.24 18.42 11.79
N SER A 91 10.27 18.93 11.12
CA SER A 91 11.49 18.17 10.87
C SER A 91 12.15 17.73 12.18
N GLY A 92 12.72 16.52 12.18
CA GLY A 92 13.43 15.97 13.34
C GLY A 92 12.55 15.25 14.36
N LEU A 93 11.26 15.09 14.13
CA LEU A 93 10.39 14.30 15.02
C LEU A 93 10.60 12.78 14.89
N GLY A 94 11.31 12.32 13.86
CA GLY A 94 11.47 10.89 13.59
C GLY A 94 10.13 10.18 13.26
N ALA A 95 9.14 10.95 12.87
CA ALA A 95 7.85 10.43 12.43
C ALA A 95 7.96 9.93 10.99
N THR A 96 7.14 8.94 10.64
CA THR A 96 6.95 8.53 9.24
C THR A 96 5.72 9.22 8.68
N VAL A 97 5.93 10.26 7.88
CA VAL A 97 4.84 11.09 7.32
C VAL A 97 4.27 10.38 6.09
N GLY A 98 3.60 9.27 6.35
CA GLY A 98 3.07 8.40 5.31
C GLY A 98 2.28 7.22 5.87
N MET A 99 1.89 6.32 4.97
CA MET A 99 1.21 5.07 5.28
C MET A 99 2.22 3.92 5.27
N VAL A 100 2.59 3.43 6.43
CA VAL A 100 3.47 2.26 6.54
C VAL A 100 2.68 1.00 6.24
N VAL A 101 3.05 0.33 5.16
CA VAL A 101 2.48 -0.96 4.77
C VAL A 101 3.28 -2.07 5.40
N ARG A 102 2.67 -2.76 6.36
CA ARG A 102 3.28 -3.92 7.01
C ARG A 102 3.25 -5.11 6.07
N ALA A 103 4.45 -5.60 5.76
CA ALA A 103 4.59 -6.76 4.91
C ALA A 103 4.03 -8.02 5.57
N GLU A 104 3.35 -8.81 4.77
CA GLU A 104 2.85 -10.14 5.12
C GLU A 104 2.71 -10.98 3.85
N GLU A 105 2.37 -12.23 3.98
CA GLU A 105 2.02 -13.07 2.86
C GLU A 105 0.73 -12.58 2.21
N ILE A 106 0.76 -12.38 0.89
CA ILE A 106 -0.41 -11.93 0.14
C ILE A 106 -1.38 -13.10 -0.02
N THR A 107 -2.59 -12.92 0.46
CA THR A 107 -3.68 -13.90 0.38
C THR A 107 -4.89 -13.38 -0.41
N THR A 108 -4.80 -12.17 -0.94
CA THR A 108 -5.87 -11.47 -1.67
C THR A 108 -5.29 -10.70 -2.84
N GLU A 109 -6.13 -10.20 -3.74
CA GLU A 109 -5.71 -9.13 -4.65
C GLU A 109 -5.62 -7.82 -3.89
N THR A 110 -4.41 -7.28 -3.79
CA THR A 110 -4.19 -5.98 -3.16
C THR A 110 -4.02 -4.91 -4.22
N VAL A 111 -4.57 -3.74 -3.97
CA VAL A 111 -4.43 -2.57 -4.83
C VAL A 111 -3.97 -1.39 -4.00
N TRP A 112 -2.86 -0.78 -4.43
CA TRP A 112 -2.34 0.44 -3.84
C TRP A 112 -2.60 1.56 -4.80
N ASP A 113 -3.55 2.42 -4.46
CA ASP A 113 -4.00 3.52 -5.32
C ASP A 113 -4.29 4.82 -4.56
N ASP A 114 -3.95 4.89 -3.28
CA ASP A 114 -3.98 6.12 -2.50
C ASP A 114 -2.84 7.04 -2.95
N THR A 115 -3.09 7.93 -3.91
CA THR A 115 -2.07 8.76 -4.55
C THR A 115 -1.73 10.03 -3.78
N ASP A 116 -2.44 10.37 -2.74
CA ASP A 116 -2.21 11.55 -1.89
C ASP A 116 -1.60 11.24 -0.51
N ILE A 117 -1.07 10.04 -0.36
CA ILE A 117 -0.22 9.64 0.76
C ILE A 117 0.92 8.74 0.29
N VAL A 118 2.12 8.94 0.83
CA VAL A 118 3.26 8.07 0.50
C VAL A 118 3.06 6.70 1.15
N HIS A 119 3.17 5.63 0.36
CA HIS A 119 3.25 4.26 0.86
C HIS A 119 4.68 3.96 1.27
N VAL A 120 4.89 3.48 2.49
CA VAL A 120 6.22 3.17 3.03
C VAL A 120 6.35 1.68 3.28
N LEU A 121 7.36 1.06 2.68
CA LEU A 121 7.66 -0.36 2.82
C LEU A 121 9.06 -0.56 3.40
N THR A 122 9.17 -1.29 4.51
CA THR A 122 10.44 -1.57 5.19
C THR A 122 10.82 -3.05 5.21
N SER A 123 9.99 -3.91 4.66
CA SER A 123 10.19 -5.35 4.62
C SER A 123 9.78 -5.92 3.26
N GLU A 124 10.12 -7.17 2.99
CA GLU A 124 9.74 -7.84 1.77
C GLU A 124 8.26 -8.25 1.77
N ILE A 125 7.57 -7.95 0.68
CA ILE A 125 6.28 -8.55 0.33
C ILE A 125 6.53 -9.67 -0.66
N VAL A 126 6.02 -10.86 -0.35
CA VAL A 126 6.05 -12.00 -1.27
C VAL A 126 4.63 -12.27 -1.78
N VAL A 127 4.47 -12.17 -3.09
CA VAL A 127 3.25 -12.55 -3.78
C VAL A 127 3.39 -14.01 -4.20
N GLN A 128 2.66 -14.87 -3.53
CA GLN A 128 2.78 -16.33 -3.68
C GLN A 128 2.14 -16.82 -4.99
N ASN A 129 2.53 -18.01 -5.40
CA ASN A 129 2.13 -18.63 -6.67
C ASN A 129 1.06 -19.73 -6.53
N PHE A 130 0.39 -19.83 -5.40
CA PHE A 130 -0.54 -20.95 -5.14
C PHE A 130 -2.02 -20.55 -5.17
N ASN A 131 -2.34 -19.30 -5.42
CA ASN A 131 -3.72 -18.83 -5.41
C ASN A 131 -3.98 -17.89 -6.60
N ALA A 132 -4.95 -18.24 -7.43
CA ALA A 132 -5.35 -17.45 -8.59
C ALA A 132 -5.85 -16.03 -8.23
N ALA A 133 -6.33 -15.84 -7.01
CA ALA A 133 -6.86 -14.57 -6.52
C ALA A 133 -5.83 -13.75 -5.74
N THR A 134 -4.55 -14.11 -5.77
CA THR A 134 -3.50 -13.33 -5.11
C THR A 134 -2.74 -12.47 -6.12
N GLY A 135 -2.48 -11.24 -5.72
CA GLY A 135 -1.72 -10.32 -6.55
C GLY A 135 -1.51 -8.98 -5.86
N ILE A 136 -0.64 -8.18 -6.41
CA ILE A 136 -0.45 -6.79 -6.03
C ILE A 136 -0.50 -5.91 -7.27
N ARG A 137 -1.30 -4.87 -7.22
CA ARG A 137 -1.34 -3.82 -8.23
C ARG A 137 -0.98 -2.48 -7.59
N LEU A 138 0.07 -1.87 -8.09
CA LEU A 138 0.44 -0.49 -7.80
C LEU A 138 -0.12 0.37 -8.92
N GLN A 139 -0.98 1.31 -8.62
CA GLN A 139 -1.71 2.08 -9.63
C GLN A 139 -1.72 3.56 -9.29
N SER A 140 -1.29 4.38 -10.24
CA SER A 140 -1.52 5.83 -10.19
C SER A 140 -2.90 6.19 -10.72
N ASP A 141 -3.35 7.40 -10.45
CA ASP A 141 -4.58 7.93 -11.06
C ASP A 141 -4.29 8.89 -12.25
N ALA A 142 -5.36 9.42 -12.85
CA ALA A 142 -5.24 10.32 -14.01
C ALA A 142 -4.61 11.69 -13.69
N ASN A 143 -4.48 12.03 -12.40
CA ASN A 143 -4.08 13.36 -11.94
C ASN A 143 -2.94 13.33 -10.91
N ALA A 144 -2.55 12.15 -10.42
CA ALA A 144 -1.52 12.02 -9.42
C ALA A 144 -0.74 10.70 -9.53
N SER A 145 0.54 10.78 -9.25
CA SER A 145 1.44 9.62 -9.18
C SER A 145 1.22 8.85 -7.87
N LEU A 146 1.29 7.53 -7.95
CA LEU A 146 1.46 6.73 -6.75
C LEU A 146 2.93 6.79 -6.33
N VAL A 147 3.20 7.16 -5.08
CA VAL A 147 4.55 7.18 -4.52
C VAL A 147 4.74 6.10 -3.48
N VAL A 148 5.70 5.22 -3.74
CA VAL A 148 6.12 4.15 -2.83
C VAL A 148 7.57 4.38 -2.43
N LYS A 149 7.81 4.59 -1.16
CA LYS A 149 9.17 4.76 -0.62
C LYS A 149 9.58 3.51 0.17
N LEU A 150 10.79 3.04 -0.08
CA LEU A 150 11.28 1.79 0.47
C LEU A 150 12.55 2.02 1.29
N SER A 151 12.72 1.29 2.37
CA SER A 151 13.89 1.42 3.24
C SER A 151 14.37 0.08 3.78
N GLY A 152 15.67 -0.16 3.60
CA GLY A 152 16.36 -1.33 4.11
C GLY A 152 16.58 -2.43 3.07
N ALA A 153 17.63 -3.22 3.30
CA ALA A 153 18.07 -4.28 2.40
C ALA A 153 17.03 -5.38 2.11
N ASN A 154 15.99 -5.43 2.93
CA ASN A 154 14.88 -6.38 2.76
C ASN A 154 13.61 -5.74 2.18
N ALA A 155 13.56 -4.41 2.04
CA ALA A 155 12.40 -3.74 1.49
C ALA A 155 12.29 -3.98 -0.02
N GLY A 156 11.20 -4.59 -0.46
CA GLY A 156 10.97 -4.90 -1.85
C GLY A 156 9.76 -5.81 -2.07
N ILE A 157 9.49 -6.13 -3.32
CA ILE A 157 8.39 -7.01 -3.70
C ILE A 157 8.96 -8.17 -4.53
N THR A 158 8.60 -9.39 -4.17
CA THR A 158 8.97 -10.60 -4.91
C THR A 158 7.70 -11.28 -5.42
N ALA A 159 7.59 -11.41 -6.73
CA ALA A 159 6.60 -12.28 -7.36
C ALA A 159 7.14 -13.71 -7.40
N ALA A 160 6.51 -14.63 -6.69
CA ALA A 160 6.87 -16.03 -6.69
C ALA A 160 6.37 -16.72 -7.96
N GLY A 161 7.12 -17.71 -8.43
CA GLY A 161 6.79 -18.40 -9.68
C GLY A 161 7.47 -19.77 -9.72
N TYR A 162 6.86 -20.76 -9.09
CA TYR A 162 7.32 -22.15 -9.19
C TYR A 162 6.35 -22.93 -10.06
N ALA A 163 6.88 -23.83 -10.89
CA ALA A 163 6.05 -24.84 -11.53
C ALA A 163 5.51 -25.78 -10.45
N LEU A 164 4.21 -25.72 -10.20
CA LEU A 164 3.54 -26.64 -9.28
C LEU A 164 3.35 -27.99 -9.97
N GLU A 165 2.82 -27.96 -11.15
CA GLU A 165 2.64 -29.09 -12.07
C GLU A 165 2.79 -28.56 -13.51
N ILE A 166 2.85 -29.44 -14.47
CA ILE A 166 3.32 -29.11 -15.81
C ILE A 166 2.38 -28.18 -16.58
N ASP A 167 1.08 -28.27 -16.39
CA ASP A 167 0.10 -27.56 -17.20
C ASP A 167 -0.66 -26.46 -16.45
N ASP A 168 -0.81 -26.56 -15.12
CA ASP A 168 -1.49 -25.58 -14.29
C ASP A 168 -0.49 -24.72 -13.51
N ARG A 169 -0.16 -23.54 -14.03
CA ARG A 169 0.78 -22.62 -13.41
C ARG A 169 0.06 -21.33 -13.04
N ILE A 170 0.13 -21.00 -11.77
CA ILE A 170 -0.34 -19.72 -11.25
C ILE A 170 0.84 -19.02 -10.61
N GLY A 171 1.44 -18.08 -11.33
CA GLY A 171 2.49 -17.23 -10.80
C GLY A 171 1.93 -16.14 -9.90
N GLY A 172 2.68 -15.73 -8.90
CA GLY A 172 2.39 -14.52 -8.13
C GLY A 172 2.36 -13.32 -9.06
N THR A 173 1.28 -12.54 -9.02
CA THR A 173 1.04 -11.44 -9.96
C THR A 173 1.44 -10.10 -9.35
N VAL A 174 2.29 -9.35 -10.04
CA VAL A 174 2.63 -7.97 -9.69
C VAL A 174 2.41 -7.08 -10.92
N HIS A 175 1.53 -6.10 -10.79
CA HIS A 175 1.26 -5.10 -11.81
C HIS A 175 1.68 -3.71 -11.32
N ILE A 176 2.35 -2.96 -12.16
CA ILE A 176 2.74 -1.57 -11.91
C ILE A 176 2.17 -0.74 -13.06
N VAL A 177 1.13 0.02 -12.77
CA VAL A 177 0.30 0.70 -13.77
C VAL A 177 0.30 2.20 -13.53
N GLY A 178 1.11 2.92 -14.29
CA GLY A 178 1.14 4.38 -14.27
C GLY A 178 0.21 4.97 -15.33
N ALA A 179 -0.43 6.08 -15.00
CA ALA A 179 -1.14 6.89 -15.98
C ALA A 179 -0.18 7.79 -16.77
N PRO A 180 -0.51 8.18 -18.00
CA PRO A 180 0.31 9.11 -18.78
C PRO A 180 0.52 10.44 -18.03
N GLY A 181 1.77 10.80 -17.80
CA GLY A 181 2.16 11.98 -17.03
C GLY A 181 2.19 11.78 -15.50
N TYR A 182 1.61 10.69 -15.00
CA TYR A 182 1.53 10.37 -13.57
C TYR A 182 2.02 8.93 -13.33
N PRO A 183 3.34 8.70 -13.29
CA PRO A 183 3.89 7.36 -13.11
C PRO A 183 3.68 6.83 -11.69
N VAL A 184 3.82 5.52 -11.53
CA VAL A 184 4.13 4.93 -10.24
C VAL A 184 5.61 5.19 -9.95
N VAL A 185 5.91 5.87 -8.85
CA VAL A 185 7.27 6.21 -8.42
C VAL A 185 7.66 5.28 -7.27
N MET A 186 8.73 4.52 -7.47
CA MET A 186 9.32 3.67 -6.42
C MET A 186 10.74 4.14 -6.14
N THR A 187 10.99 4.59 -4.92
CA THR A 187 12.27 5.19 -4.55
C THR A 187 12.65 4.88 -3.11
N SER A 188 13.80 5.38 -2.67
CA SER A 188 14.25 5.28 -1.28
C SER A 188 13.41 6.13 -0.33
N LEU A 189 13.27 5.69 0.92
CA LEU A 189 12.61 6.47 1.96
C LEU A 189 13.31 7.83 2.21
N THR A 190 14.61 7.90 1.97
CA THR A 190 15.41 9.13 2.10
C THR A 190 15.37 10.03 0.86
N ASP A 191 14.56 9.71 -0.15
CA ASP A 191 14.45 10.53 -1.35
C ASP A 191 13.34 11.59 -1.17
N ASP A 192 13.74 12.80 -0.81
CA ASP A 192 12.85 13.93 -0.61
C ASP A 192 12.62 14.78 -1.87
N THR A 193 13.02 14.26 -3.02
CA THR A 193 12.70 14.89 -4.30
C THR A 193 11.25 14.64 -4.74
N VAL A 194 10.61 13.62 -4.16
CA VAL A 194 9.23 13.23 -4.44
C VAL A 194 8.42 12.99 -3.17
N GLY A 195 7.13 13.25 -3.23
CA GLY A 195 6.16 13.01 -2.17
C GLY A 195 4.74 12.92 -2.76
N ALA A 196 3.77 12.61 -1.92
CA ALA A 196 2.39 12.40 -2.36
C ALA A 196 1.36 13.20 -1.56
N SER A 197 1.79 13.97 -0.58
CA SER A 197 0.90 14.68 0.33
C SER A 197 1.13 16.19 0.25
N ILE A 198 0.20 16.93 0.82
CA ILE A 198 0.33 18.37 1.07
C ILE A 198 0.20 18.68 2.56
N ASP A 199 0.85 19.74 3.02
CA ASP A 199 0.70 20.25 4.38
C ASP A 199 -0.55 21.13 4.54
N ALA A 200 -0.78 21.65 5.74
CA ALA A 200 -1.90 22.55 6.01
C ALA A 200 -1.82 23.87 5.24
N SER A 201 -0.64 24.27 4.77
CA SER A 201 -0.41 25.47 3.95
C SER A 201 -0.54 25.19 2.45
N GLY A 202 -0.69 23.92 2.05
CA GLY A 202 -0.82 23.49 0.67
C GLY A 202 0.53 23.24 -0.03
N PHE A 203 1.64 23.18 0.72
CA PHE A 203 2.94 22.83 0.15
C PHE A 203 3.13 21.31 0.09
N PRO A 204 3.85 20.80 -0.94
CA PRO A 204 4.16 19.38 -1.02
C PRO A 204 4.96 18.89 0.18
N VAL A 205 4.57 17.73 0.73
CA VAL A 205 5.29 17.01 1.77
C VAL A 205 6.15 15.95 1.11
N THR A 206 7.45 16.18 1.06
CA THR A 206 8.42 15.27 0.41
C THR A 206 9.30 14.56 1.41
N ASP A 207 9.62 15.18 2.55
CA ASP A 207 10.35 14.56 3.65
C ASP A 207 9.42 13.58 4.40
N THR A 208 9.51 12.30 4.06
CA THR A 208 8.63 11.25 4.58
C THR A 208 9.14 10.67 5.90
N ASN A 209 10.44 10.69 6.13
CA ASN A 209 11.07 10.11 7.33
C ASN A 209 11.43 11.17 8.40
N GLY A 210 11.25 12.44 8.10
CA GLY A 210 11.48 13.55 9.04
C GLY A 210 12.96 13.79 9.36
N ASP A 211 13.88 13.42 8.44
CA ASP A 211 15.33 13.60 8.64
C ASP A 211 15.86 14.92 8.05
N GLY A 212 15.03 15.68 7.40
CA GLY A 212 15.37 16.89 6.65
C GLY A 212 15.72 16.57 5.20
N ALA A 213 16.04 17.59 4.42
CA ALA A 213 16.26 17.43 2.99
C ALA A 213 17.38 16.42 2.68
N SER A 214 17.01 15.34 2.01
CA SER A 214 17.90 14.26 1.62
C SER A 214 17.62 13.76 0.20
N VAL A 215 18.52 12.96 -0.35
CA VAL A 215 18.41 12.41 -1.71
C VAL A 215 18.71 10.92 -1.65
N GLY A 216 17.84 10.15 -2.28
CA GLY A 216 18.00 8.71 -2.37
C GLY A 216 19.30 8.29 -3.07
N SER A 217 19.85 7.17 -2.67
CA SER A 217 21.04 6.58 -3.27
C SER A 217 20.84 5.10 -3.59
N ALA A 218 21.65 4.59 -4.51
CA ALA A 218 21.59 3.19 -4.92
C ALA A 218 21.86 2.24 -3.73
N GLY A 219 21.11 1.14 -3.66
CA GLY A 219 21.28 0.10 -2.65
C GLY A 219 20.52 0.34 -1.34
N GLN A 220 19.76 1.40 -1.21
CA GLN A 220 18.97 1.68 -0.01
C GLN A 220 17.72 0.80 0.14
N TRP A 221 17.34 0.09 -0.90
CA TRP A 221 16.26 -0.89 -0.88
C TRP A 221 16.56 -2.03 -1.86
N ARG A 222 15.85 -3.15 -1.70
CA ARG A 222 16.18 -4.40 -2.40
C ARG A 222 15.78 -4.42 -3.87
N GLY A 223 14.69 -3.78 -4.23
CA GLY A 223 14.14 -3.82 -5.58
C GLY A 223 12.93 -4.73 -5.76
N LEU A 224 12.56 -4.92 -7.03
CA LEU A 224 11.51 -5.84 -7.45
C LEU A 224 12.16 -7.11 -7.99
N LYS A 225 11.61 -8.26 -7.65
CA LYS A 225 12.10 -9.54 -8.09
C LYS A 225 10.96 -10.36 -8.69
N PHE A 226 11.15 -10.77 -9.93
CA PHE A 226 10.24 -11.69 -10.62
C PHE A 226 10.94 -13.04 -10.75
N LEU A 227 10.41 -14.05 -10.07
CA LEU A 227 10.90 -15.41 -10.22
C LEU A 227 10.42 -16.02 -11.55
N PRO A 228 11.08 -17.07 -12.07
CA PRO A 228 10.59 -17.77 -13.26
C PRO A 228 9.13 -18.18 -13.07
N LEU A 229 8.32 -17.99 -14.11
CA LEU A 229 6.87 -18.25 -14.11
C LEU A 229 6.03 -17.33 -13.23
N SER A 230 6.60 -16.31 -12.59
CA SER A 230 5.79 -15.24 -12.00
C SER A 230 5.01 -14.51 -13.10
N ASN A 231 3.86 -13.96 -12.74
CA ASN A 231 2.90 -13.34 -13.67
C ASN A 231 2.38 -14.28 -14.77
N ASP A 232 2.70 -15.57 -14.72
CA ASP A 232 2.20 -16.58 -15.63
C ASP A 232 0.93 -17.22 -15.08
N ARG A 233 -0.13 -17.17 -15.86
CA ARG A 233 -1.41 -17.81 -15.53
C ARG A 233 -1.76 -18.75 -16.65
N ASN A 234 -1.32 -19.97 -16.55
CA ASN A 234 -1.69 -21.05 -17.46
C ASN A 234 -2.60 -22.03 -16.72
N VAL A 235 -3.86 -21.65 -16.55
CA VAL A 235 -4.87 -22.41 -15.83
C VAL A 235 -6.09 -22.55 -16.72
N GLU A 236 -6.56 -23.76 -16.91
CA GLU A 236 -7.87 -24.02 -17.47
C GLU A 236 -8.89 -24.12 -16.32
N ILE A 237 -9.83 -23.20 -16.27
CA ILE A 237 -10.91 -23.23 -15.29
C ILE A 237 -12.10 -23.93 -15.90
N LEU A 238 -12.46 -25.07 -15.35
CA LEU A 238 -13.68 -25.80 -15.71
C LEU A 238 -14.80 -25.41 -14.76
N ASN A 239 -16.01 -25.28 -15.29
CA ASN A 239 -17.22 -25.15 -14.45
C ASN A 239 -17.64 -26.52 -13.88
N GLU A 240 -18.67 -26.54 -13.03
CA GLU A 240 -19.20 -27.77 -12.44
C GLU A 240 -19.65 -28.82 -13.46
N ALA A 241 -19.88 -28.42 -14.70
CA ALA A 241 -20.20 -29.31 -15.81
C ALA A 241 -18.99 -29.64 -16.67
N GLU A 242 -17.78 -29.36 -16.19
CA GLU A 242 -16.50 -29.59 -16.89
C GLU A 242 -16.42 -28.87 -18.26
N LEU A 243 -17.12 -27.74 -18.39
CA LEU A 243 -17.05 -26.92 -19.59
C LEU A 243 -16.02 -25.79 -19.37
N PRO A 244 -15.13 -25.54 -20.36
CA PRO A 244 -14.15 -24.47 -20.27
C PRO A 244 -14.86 -23.12 -20.06
N VAL A 245 -14.42 -22.35 -19.07
CA VAL A 245 -14.88 -20.97 -18.86
C VAL A 245 -13.82 -20.06 -19.46
N THR A 246 -14.16 -19.39 -20.55
CA THR A 246 -13.30 -18.36 -21.14
C THR A 246 -13.30 -17.14 -20.21
N THR A 247 -12.17 -16.83 -19.64
CA THR A 247 -11.93 -15.60 -18.85
C THR A 247 -11.38 -14.49 -19.73
#